data_4762132382e5eb8cc2d853e192f8d26d
#
_entry.id   4762132382e5eb8cc2d853e192f8d26d
#
_cell.length_a   1.000
_cell.length_b   1.000
_cell.length_c   1.000
_cell.angle_alpha   90.00
_cell.angle_beta   90.00
_cell.angle_gamma   90.00
#
_symmetry.space_group_name_H-M   'P 1'
#
loop_
_entity.id
_entity.type
_entity.pdbx_description
1 polymer ?
#
loop_
_entity_poly.entity_id
_entity_poly.type
_entity_poly.pdbx_seq_one_letter_code
_entity_poly.pdbx_strand_id
1 'polypeptide(L)'
;MKKVLITGGTSGIGLATLEKLVLNYEVIFTYCSNETKALKLEEKYNIKGYRLDLNDKNSIEELVSKLDNIDILINNAGIALDNDFNLKTYEEFSKVVNTNLTGTYYLTKLLVKKINSGGEIIFVSSTNGIDTPYIESIDYDASKAGVISLMQNMANMLAPNLRVNAVAPGWVNTKMNETLSEEFKKAEEEKILLRRFANPEEIANVIDFLCSDNASYVNKTLIRVDGGLK
;
A
#
# COMPACT_ATOMS: atom_id res chain seq x y z
N MET A 1 -12.24 -18.27 7.83
CA MET A 1 -11.61 -17.47 6.76
C MET A 1 -10.37 -16.81 7.34
N LYS A 2 -9.31 -16.56 6.54
CA LYS A 2 -8.16 -15.77 6.97
C LYS A 2 -8.61 -14.32 7.18
N LYS A 3 -8.07 -13.67 8.21
CA LYS A 3 -8.36 -12.28 8.57
C LYS A 3 -7.29 -11.36 7.98
N VAL A 4 -7.72 -10.35 7.22
CA VAL A 4 -6.85 -9.41 6.50
C VAL A 4 -7.05 -8.00 7.02
N LEU A 5 -5.96 -7.29 7.34
CA LEU A 5 -5.97 -5.85 7.59
C LEU A 5 -5.39 -5.11 6.38
N ILE A 6 -6.16 -4.16 5.83
CA ILE A 6 -5.74 -3.30 4.71
C ILE A 6 -5.64 -1.86 5.19
N THR A 7 -4.48 -1.24 5.05
CA THR A 7 -4.36 0.20 5.32
C THR A 7 -4.77 1.02 4.10
N GLY A 8 -5.57 2.11 4.32
CA GLY A 8 -6.02 2.99 3.24
C GLY A 8 -7.08 2.37 2.30
N GLY A 9 -8.06 1.64 2.86
CA GLY A 9 -9.07 0.88 2.11
C GLY A 9 -10.19 1.71 1.47
N THR A 10 -10.20 3.04 1.57
CA THR A 10 -11.33 3.87 1.07
C THR A 10 -11.15 4.42 -0.34
N SER A 11 -10.01 4.21 -0.99
CA SER A 11 -9.75 4.74 -2.34
C SER A 11 -8.70 3.93 -3.11
N GLY A 12 -8.63 4.12 -4.42
CA GLY A 12 -7.59 3.62 -5.30
C GLY A 12 -7.35 2.11 -5.15
N ILE A 13 -6.08 1.72 -5.12
CA ILE A 13 -5.65 0.32 -5.00
C ILE A 13 -6.22 -0.34 -3.74
N GLY A 14 -6.22 0.38 -2.60
CA GLY A 14 -6.73 -0.15 -1.34
C GLY A 14 -8.21 -0.50 -1.39
N LEU A 15 -9.03 0.33 -2.04
CA LEU A 15 -10.45 0.06 -2.24
C LEU A 15 -10.66 -1.15 -3.16
N ALA A 16 -10.00 -1.18 -4.31
CA ALA A 16 -10.10 -2.31 -5.24
C ALA A 16 -9.65 -3.63 -4.58
N THR A 17 -8.59 -3.57 -3.77
CA THR A 17 -8.11 -4.72 -2.98
C THR A 17 -9.15 -5.16 -1.95
N LEU A 18 -9.74 -4.20 -1.20
CA LEU A 18 -10.81 -4.49 -0.25
C LEU A 18 -11.99 -5.19 -0.94
N GLU A 19 -12.49 -4.60 -2.04
CA GLU A 19 -13.66 -5.11 -2.79
C GLU A 19 -13.41 -6.51 -3.37
N LYS A 20 -12.17 -6.83 -3.70
CA LYS A 20 -11.79 -8.16 -4.14
C LYS A 20 -11.69 -9.16 -2.98
N LEU A 21 -11.05 -8.78 -1.89
CA LEU A 21 -10.77 -9.70 -0.80
C LEU A 21 -11.98 -10.02 0.08
N VAL A 22 -12.99 -9.16 0.18
CA VAL A 22 -14.21 -9.43 0.96
C VAL A 22 -14.98 -10.66 0.48
N LEU A 23 -14.70 -11.15 -0.73
CA LEU A 23 -15.33 -12.35 -1.26
C LEU A 23 -14.84 -13.65 -0.58
N ASN A 24 -13.59 -13.66 -0.09
CA ASN A 24 -12.93 -14.87 0.40
C ASN A 24 -12.25 -14.72 1.76
N TYR A 25 -12.18 -13.51 2.31
CA TYR A 25 -11.46 -13.17 3.54
C TYR A 25 -12.34 -12.39 4.51
N GLU A 26 -12.03 -12.45 5.79
CA GLU A 26 -12.54 -11.52 6.80
C GLU A 26 -11.70 -10.24 6.73
N VAL A 27 -12.27 -9.17 6.17
CA VAL A 27 -11.52 -7.94 5.90
C VAL A 27 -11.76 -6.90 6.99
N ILE A 28 -10.68 -6.35 7.51
CA ILE A 28 -10.63 -5.13 8.30
C ILE A 28 -9.88 -4.09 7.47
N PHE A 29 -10.32 -2.85 7.48
CA PHE A 29 -9.62 -1.78 6.76
C PHE A 29 -9.40 -0.54 7.59
N THR A 30 -8.47 0.31 7.16
CA THR A 30 -8.29 1.63 7.77
C THR A 30 -8.52 2.76 6.78
N TYR A 31 -8.86 3.93 7.32
CA TYR A 31 -9.00 5.19 6.59
C TYR A 31 -8.43 6.34 7.43
N CYS A 32 -8.01 7.43 6.79
CA CYS A 32 -7.54 8.62 7.52
C CYS A 32 -8.62 9.69 7.58
N SER A 33 -9.12 10.16 6.44
CA SER A 33 -10.00 11.34 6.35
C SER A 33 -11.39 11.06 5.79
N ASN A 34 -11.59 9.97 5.04
CA ASN A 34 -12.85 9.72 4.34
C ASN A 34 -13.80 8.81 5.14
N GLU A 35 -14.28 9.32 6.28
CA GLU A 35 -15.18 8.59 7.18
C GLU A 35 -16.51 8.24 6.52
N THR A 36 -17.09 9.16 5.75
CA THR A 36 -18.36 8.90 5.04
C THR A 36 -18.26 7.70 4.09
N LYS A 37 -17.13 7.56 3.38
CA LYS A 37 -16.90 6.40 2.50
C LYS A 37 -16.66 5.15 3.33
N ALA A 38 -15.94 5.26 4.45
CA ALA A 38 -15.69 4.14 5.34
C ALA A 38 -17.00 3.54 5.88
N LEU A 39 -17.89 4.36 6.41
CA LEU A 39 -19.22 3.91 6.90
C LEU A 39 -20.06 3.20 5.82
N LYS A 40 -20.04 3.73 4.58
CA LYS A 40 -20.72 3.06 3.45
C LYS A 40 -20.10 1.68 3.13
N LEU A 41 -18.79 1.52 3.25
CA LEU A 41 -18.13 0.23 3.01
C LEU A 41 -18.41 -0.75 4.15
N GLU A 42 -18.43 -0.29 5.40
CA GLU A 42 -18.84 -1.11 6.55
C GLU A 42 -20.24 -1.68 6.37
N GLU A 43 -21.20 -0.81 6.01
CA GLU A 43 -22.58 -1.23 5.76
C GLU A 43 -22.70 -2.18 4.55
N LYS A 44 -22.07 -1.82 3.40
CA LYS A 44 -22.17 -2.57 2.16
C LYS A 44 -21.64 -3.99 2.27
N TYR A 45 -20.51 -4.17 2.98
CA TYR A 45 -19.79 -5.44 3.03
C TYR A 45 -19.85 -6.11 4.40
N ASN A 46 -20.49 -5.50 5.40
CA ASN A 46 -20.52 -5.96 6.79
C ASN A 46 -19.11 -6.22 7.34
N ILE A 47 -18.22 -5.26 7.15
CA ILE A 47 -16.81 -5.29 7.57
C ILE A 47 -16.51 -4.12 8.51
N LYS A 48 -15.37 -4.10 9.17
CA LYS A 48 -14.99 -3.06 10.12
C LYS A 48 -13.89 -2.16 9.60
N GLY A 49 -14.15 -0.84 9.66
CA GLY A 49 -13.18 0.22 9.37
C GLY A 49 -12.67 0.89 10.65
N TYR A 50 -11.40 1.28 10.64
CA TYR A 50 -10.82 2.05 11.73
C TYR A 50 -10.14 3.30 11.18
N ARG A 51 -10.28 4.41 11.91
CA ARG A 51 -9.50 5.59 11.59
C ARG A 51 -8.04 5.34 11.95
N LEU A 52 -7.12 5.71 11.04
CA LEU A 52 -5.68 5.59 11.21
C LEU A 52 -4.98 6.76 10.54
N ASP A 53 -4.20 7.51 11.29
CA ASP A 53 -3.20 8.42 10.77
C ASP A 53 -1.81 7.83 11.00
N LEU A 54 -1.13 7.43 9.92
CA LEU A 54 0.22 6.87 9.99
C LEU A 54 1.29 7.90 10.38
N ASN A 55 0.96 9.20 10.33
CA ASN A 55 1.86 10.26 10.80
C ASN A 55 1.69 10.52 12.31
N ASP A 56 0.74 9.87 12.97
CA ASP A 56 0.49 9.98 14.41
C ASP A 56 0.73 8.65 15.12
N LYS A 57 1.77 8.61 15.93
CA LYS A 57 2.14 7.44 16.73
C LYS A 57 1.00 6.96 17.64
N ASN A 58 0.25 7.86 18.26
CA ASN A 58 -0.84 7.50 19.17
C ASN A 58 -1.99 6.84 18.39
N SER A 59 -2.31 7.35 17.20
CA SER A 59 -3.30 6.74 16.30
C SER A 59 -2.94 5.30 15.93
N ILE A 60 -1.65 5.03 15.69
CA ILE A 60 -1.15 3.67 15.39
C ILE A 60 -1.30 2.76 16.61
N GLU A 61 -0.88 3.20 17.79
CA GLU A 61 -0.95 2.42 19.03
C GLU A 61 -2.41 2.12 19.42
N GLU A 62 -3.30 3.10 19.26
CA GLU A 62 -4.73 2.94 19.50
C GLU A 62 -5.34 1.90 18.55
N LEU A 63 -5.05 1.94 17.26
CA LEU A 63 -5.50 0.93 16.31
C LEU A 63 -5.04 -0.47 16.74
N VAL A 64 -3.75 -0.62 17.01
CA VAL A 64 -3.17 -1.92 17.40
C VAL A 64 -3.81 -2.47 18.66
N SER A 65 -4.17 -1.62 19.63
CA SER A 65 -4.84 -2.05 20.86
C SER A 65 -6.24 -2.62 20.62
N LYS A 66 -6.93 -2.18 19.56
CA LYS A 66 -8.28 -2.59 19.21
C LYS A 66 -8.35 -3.86 18.34
N LEU A 67 -7.21 -4.29 17.78
CA LEU A 67 -7.16 -5.43 16.88
C LEU A 67 -6.86 -6.73 17.63
N ASP A 68 -7.57 -7.78 17.27
CA ASP A 68 -7.20 -9.15 17.56
C ASP A 68 -6.10 -9.64 16.61
N ASN A 69 -5.77 -10.94 16.65
CA ASN A 69 -4.86 -11.53 15.70
C ASN A 69 -5.42 -11.47 14.27
N ILE A 70 -4.50 -11.29 13.32
CA ILE A 70 -4.75 -11.29 11.88
C ILE A 70 -3.87 -12.33 11.20
N ASP A 71 -4.18 -12.66 9.95
CA ASP A 71 -3.36 -13.57 9.14
C ASP A 71 -2.54 -12.80 8.09
N ILE A 72 -3.08 -11.68 7.59
CA ILE A 72 -2.46 -10.92 6.51
C ILE A 72 -2.52 -9.43 6.82
N LEU A 73 -1.38 -8.75 6.66
CA LEU A 73 -1.28 -7.30 6.72
C LEU A 73 -0.93 -6.74 5.33
N ILE A 74 -1.78 -5.86 4.80
CA ILE A 74 -1.53 -5.14 3.55
C ILE A 74 -1.25 -3.67 3.86
N ASN A 75 0.01 -3.28 3.78
CA ASN A 75 0.48 -1.91 3.92
C ASN A 75 0.32 -1.17 2.59
N ASN A 76 -0.88 -0.62 2.35
CA ASN A 76 -1.22 0.09 1.13
C ASN A 76 -1.28 1.61 1.31
N ALA A 77 -1.64 2.11 2.50
CA ALA A 77 -1.77 3.53 2.73
C ALA A 77 -0.49 4.31 2.39
N GLY A 78 -0.66 5.43 1.72
CA GLY A 78 0.43 6.33 1.37
C GLY A 78 -0.10 7.62 0.77
N ILE A 79 0.74 8.64 0.77
CA ILE A 79 0.48 9.96 0.19
C ILE A 79 1.63 10.37 -0.73
N ALA A 80 1.33 11.21 -1.71
CA ALA A 80 2.30 11.99 -2.47
C ALA A 80 1.94 13.47 -2.32
N LEU A 81 2.95 14.32 -2.25
CA LEU A 81 2.83 15.78 -2.21
C LEU A 81 3.81 16.34 -3.25
N ASP A 82 3.39 16.26 -4.52
CA ASP A 82 4.25 16.67 -5.63
C ASP A 82 4.49 18.18 -5.61
N ASN A 83 5.74 18.59 -5.74
CA ASN A 83 6.13 19.98 -5.78
C ASN A 83 7.50 20.14 -6.46
N ASP A 84 7.76 21.30 -7.05
CA ASP A 84 9.09 21.64 -7.57
C ASP A 84 10.16 21.49 -6.48
N PHE A 85 11.34 20.99 -6.85
CA PHE A 85 12.43 20.76 -5.92
C PHE A 85 12.79 21.98 -5.07
N ASN A 86 12.79 23.18 -5.67
CA ASN A 86 13.14 24.41 -4.96
C ASN A 86 12.02 24.93 -4.05
N LEU A 87 10.78 24.46 -4.27
CA LEU A 87 9.61 24.84 -3.47
C LEU A 87 9.25 23.79 -2.42
N LYS A 88 9.74 22.55 -2.56
CA LYS A 88 9.50 21.44 -1.63
C LYS A 88 10.01 21.80 -0.23
N THR A 89 9.11 21.84 0.74
CA THR A 89 9.46 22.19 2.12
C THR A 89 9.93 20.96 2.92
N TYR A 90 10.61 21.23 4.02
CA TYR A 90 10.99 20.18 4.98
C TYR A 90 9.75 19.46 5.55
N GLU A 91 8.68 20.19 5.80
CA GLU A 91 7.42 19.69 6.35
C GLU A 91 6.72 18.74 5.35
N GLU A 92 6.66 19.10 4.07
CA GLU A 92 6.12 18.22 3.02
C GLU A 92 6.94 16.93 2.92
N PHE A 93 8.25 17.04 2.79
CA PHE A 93 9.14 15.89 2.71
C PHE A 93 8.99 14.98 3.94
N SER A 94 9.04 15.57 5.15
CA SER A 94 8.90 14.83 6.40
C SER A 94 7.54 14.14 6.51
N LYS A 95 6.46 14.81 6.10
CA LYS A 95 5.11 14.26 6.15
C LYS A 95 4.96 13.03 5.26
N VAL A 96 5.49 13.08 4.03
CA VAL A 96 5.45 11.95 3.09
C VAL A 96 6.27 10.78 3.64
N VAL A 97 7.52 11.02 4.07
CA VAL A 97 8.38 9.97 4.61
C VAL A 97 7.80 9.40 5.91
N ASN A 98 7.28 10.23 6.80
CA ASN A 98 6.66 9.77 8.04
C ASN A 98 5.43 8.91 7.78
N THR A 99 4.56 9.30 6.87
CA THR A 99 3.36 8.53 6.54
C THR A 99 3.72 7.23 5.83
N ASN A 100 4.49 7.32 4.74
CA ASN A 100 4.70 6.18 3.82
C ASN A 100 5.69 5.15 4.37
N LEU A 101 6.68 5.60 5.15
CA LEU A 101 7.78 4.74 5.61
C LEU A 101 7.80 4.57 7.13
N THR A 102 7.93 5.67 7.90
CA THR A 102 8.11 5.58 9.35
C THR A 102 6.86 5.01 10.03
N GLY A 103 5.68 5.53 9.70
CA GLY A 103 4.40 5.04 10.25
C GLY A 103 4.09 3.63 9.80
N THR A 104 4.31 3.32 8.53
CA THR A 104 4.17 1.97 7.98
C THR A 104 5.08 0.97 8.69
N TYR A 105 6.35 1.33 8.92
CA TYR A 105 7.27 0.54 9.73
C TYR A 105 6.74 0.34 11.16
N TYR A 106 6.32 1.42 11.81
CA TYR A 106 5.92 1.35 13.21
C TYR A 106 4.65 0.51 13.40
N LEU A 107 3.65 0.69 12.54
CA LEU A 107 2.45 -0.14 12.51
C LEU A 107 2.81 -1.62 12.34
N THR A 108 3.62 -1.93 11.32
CA THR A 108 4.03 -3.31 11.02
C THR A 108 4.79 -3.92 12.19
N LYS A 109 5.74 -3.19 12.79
CA LYS A 109 6.50 -3.63 13.96
C LYS A 109 5.59 -4.05 15.13
N LEU A 110 4.55 -3.27 15.40
CA LEU A 110 3.62 -3.58 16.49
C LEU A 110 2.72 -4.78 16.13
N LEU A 111 2.29 -4.87 14.87
CA LEU A 111 1.38 -5.92 14.41
C LEU A 111 2.05 -7.28 14.18
N VAL A 112 3.36 -7.35 13.94
CA VAL A 112 4.08 -8.64 13.76
C VAL A 112 3.75 -9.66 14.86
N LYS A 113 3.58 -9.20 16.10
CA LYS A 113 3.23 -10.07 17.24
C LYS A 113 1.77 -10.55 17.23
N LYS A 114 0.94 -9.95 16.38
CA LYS A 114 -0.49 -10.28 16.20
C LYS A 114 -0.76 -10.98 14.87
N ILE A 115 0.24 -11.18 14.02
CA ILE A 115 0.10 -11.97 12.80
C ILE A 115 0.32 -13.44 13.14
N ASN A 116 -0.66 -14.28 12.79
CA ASN A 116 -0.59 -15.71 13.01
C ASN A 116 0.57 -16.34 12.23
N SER A 117 1.17 -17.41 12.78
CA SER A 117 2.22 -18.17 12.06
C SER A 117 1.68 -18.73 10.74
N GLY A 118 2.48 -18.63 9.69
CA GLY A 118 2.06 -18.93 8.31
C GLY A 118 1.38 -17.74 7.61
N GLY A 119 1.27 -16.60 8.29
CA GLY A 119 0.68 -15.39 7.75
C GLY A 119 1.60 -14.62 6.79
N GLU A 120 1.14 -13.46 6.35
CA GLU A 120 1.84 -12.65 5.35
C GLU A 120 1.78 -11.16 5.59
N ILE A 121 2.84 -10.46 5.19
CA ILE A 121 2.89 -9.00 5.11
C ILE A 121 3.14 -8.61 3.65
N ILE A 122 2.25 -7.78 3.10
CA ILE A 122 2.37 -7.24 1.75
C ILE A 122 2.54 -5.73 1.83
N PHE A 123 3.57 -5.21 1.16
CA PHE A 123 3.79 -3.78 1.01
C PHE A 123 3.41 -3.32 -0.39
N VAL A 124 2.67 -2.21 -0.48
CA VAL A 124 2.45 -1.51 -1.75
C VAL A 124 3.50 -0.41 -1.87
N SER A 125 4.54 -0.70 -2.66
CA SER A 125 5.58 0.26 -3.01
C SER A 125 5.21 1.03 -4.28
N SER A 126 6.15 1.28 -5.16
CA SER A 126 6.00 1.92 -6.48
C SER A 126 7.24 1.59 -7.34
N THR A 127 7.11 1.66 -8.66
CA THR A 127 8.27 1.67 -9.56
C THR A 127 9.17 2.87 -9.33
N ASN A 128 8.64 3.98 -8.80
CA ASN A 128 9.41 5.15 -8.36
C ASN A 128 10.48 4.81 -7.31
N GLY A 129 10.21 3.82 -6.45
CA GLY A 129 11.19 3.33 -5.48
C GLY A 129 12.25 2.40 -6.08
N ILE A 130 12.20 2.11 -7.39
CA ILE A 130 13.13 1.21 -8.08
C ILE A 130 14.01 2.00 -9.06
N ASP A 131 13.44 2.44 -10.18
CA ASP A 131 14.17 2.95 -11.33
C ASP A 131 13.39 3.93 -12.22
N THR A 132 12.20 4.35 -11.82
CA THR A 132 11.38 5.33 -12.55
C THR A 132 11.11 6.57 -11.70
N PRO A 133 12.13 7.38 -11.39
CA PRO A 133 11.97 8.55 -10.52
C PRO A 133 11.08 9.60 -11.17
N TYR A 134 10.27 10.27 -10.35
CA TYR A 134 9.49 11.44 -10.75
C TYR A 134 9.98 12.66 -9.98
N ILE A 135 10.55 13.62 -10.70
CA ILE A 135 11.34 14.70 -10.11
C ILE A 135 10.59 15.54 -9.08
N GLU A 136 9.27 15.69 -9.22
CA GLU A 136 8.43 16.44 -8.28
C GLU A 136 8.06 15.64 -7.03
N SER A 137 8.28 14.31 -7.05
CA SER A 137 7.94 13.37 -5.99
C SER A 137 9.16 12.81 -5.24
N ILE A 138 10.23 13.57 -5.10
CA ILE A 138 11.49 13.11 -4.50
C ILE A 138 11.32 12.46 -3.10
N ASP A 139 10.40 12.98 -2.30
CA ASP A 139 10.03 12.45 -0.97
C ASP A 139 9.27 11.12 -1.09
N TYR A 140 8.36 11.03 -2.04
CA TYR A 140 7.62 9.81 -2.32
C TYR A 140 8.56 8.70 -2.82
N ASP A 141 9.40 9.01 -3.80
CA ASP A 141 10.37 8.08 -4.37
C ASP A 141 11.30 7.52 -3.29
N ALA A 142 11.88 8.41 -2.47
CA ALA A 142 12.71 8.02 -1.32
C ALA A 142 11.95 7.14 -0.34
N SER A 143 10.68 7.47 -0.02
CA SER A 143 9.84 6.70 0.89
C SER A 143 9.55 5.29 0.33
N LYS A 144 9.28 5.17 -0.98
CA LYS A 144 8.96 3.88 -1.63
C LYS A 144 10.19 2.99 -1.81
N ALA A 145 11.37 3.57 -2.05
CA ALA A 145 12.64 2.86 -1.98
C ALA A 145 12.90 2.32 -0.55
N GLY A 146 12.64 3.14 0.47
CA GLY A 146 12.70 2.72 1.87
C GLY A 146 11.75 1.56 2.20
N VAL A 147 10.54 1.57 1.66
CA VAL A 147 9.56 0.46 1.82
C VAL A 147 10.09 -0.84 1.20
N ILE A 148 10.76 -0.80 0.04
CA ILE A 148 11.38 -1.99 -0.57
C ILE A 148 12.46 -2.54 0.35
N SER A 149 13.35 -1.69 0.88
CA SER A 149 14.38 -2.10 1.83
C SER A 149 13.76 -2.68 3.11
N LEU A 150 12.70 -2.07 3.63
CA LEU A 150 11.98 -2.56 4.80
C LEU A 150 11.41 -3.96 4.56
N MET A 151 10.75 -4.18 3.43
CA MET A 151 10.23 -5.50 3.01
C MET A 151 11.34 -6.56 3.01
N GLN A 152 12.47 -6.27 2.36
CA GLN A 152 13.60 -7.22 2.26
C GLN A 152 14.19 -7.60 3.62
N ASN A 153 14.34 -6.62 4.52
CA ASN A 153 14.84 -6.86 5.87
C ASN A 153 13.85 -7.67 6.71
N MET A 154 12.56 -7.33 6.65
CA MET A 154 11.52 -8.05 7.38
C MET A 154 11.37 -9.49 6.87
N ALA A 155 11.47 -9.73 5.56
CA ALA A 155 11.45 -11.09 5.01
C ALA A 155 12.56 -11.96 5.57
N ASN A 156 13.79 -11.43 5.69
CA ASN A 156 14.91 -12.16 6.29
C ASN A 156 14.69 -12.43 7.79
N MET A 157 14.11 -11.45 8.51
CA MET A 157 13.96 -11.51 9.96
C MET A 157 12.80 -12.40 10.40
N LEU A 158 11.70 -12.45 9.61
CA LEU A 158 10.44 -13.08 10.01
C LEU A 158 10.26 -14.49 9.43
N ALA A 159 11.08 -14.89 8.46
CA ALA A 159 11.07 -16.26 7.96
C ALA A 159 11.56 -17.24 9.06
N PRO A 160 11.07 -18.50 9.12
CA PRO A 160 10.05 -19.07 8.22
C PRO A 160 8.60 -18.80 8.65
N ASN A 161 8.38 -18.05 9.74
CA ASN A 161 7.08 -17.89 10.36
C ASN A 161 6.11 -17.04 9.53
N LEU A 162 6.60 -16.02 8.84
CA LEU A 162 5.81 -15.13 7.99
C LEU A 162 6.48 -15.00 6.61
N ARG A 163 5.66 -14.86 5.58
CA ARG A 163 6.09 -14.39 4.26
C ARG A 163 6.00 -12.86 4.21
N VAL A 164 6.93 -12.21 3.54
CA VAL A 164 6.93 -10.76 3.36
C VAL A 164 7.26 -10.43 1.92
N ASN A 165 6.32 -9.81 1.22
CA ASN A 165 6.44 -9.48 -0.19
C ASN A 165 6.04 -8.02 -0.44
N ALA A 166 6.30 -7.52 -1.64
CA ALA A 166 5.83 -6.22 -2.08
C ALA A 166 5.33 -6.25 -3.53
N VAL A 167 4.41 -5.35 -3.84
CA VAL A 167 4.05 -4.98 -5.20
C VAL A 167 4.58 -3.58 -5.50
N ALA A 168 5.03 -3.35 -6.72
CA ALA A 168 5.49 -2.05 -7.21
C ALA A 168 4.64 -1.66 -8.43
N PRO A 169 3.51 -0.97 -8.22
CA PRO A 169 2.72 -0.43 -9.31
C PRO A 169 3.49 0.64 -10.09
N GLY A 170 3.22 0.74 -11.40
CA GLY A 170 3.51 1.92 -12.19
C GLY A 170 2.37 2.93 -12.10
N TRP A 171 2.04 3.60 -13.21
CA TRP A 171 0.91 4.52 -13.27
C TRP A 171 -0.43 3.78 -13.16
N VAL A 172 -1.28 4.23 -12.22
CA VAL A 172 -2.59 3.62 -11.94
C VAL A 172 -3.68 4.69 -11.95
N ASN A 173 -4.82 4.41 -12.54
CA ASN A 173 -6.00 5.28 -12.59
C ASN A 173 -6.64 5.42 -11.20
N THR A 174 -6.10 6.33 -10.38
CA THR A 174 -6.57 6.61 -9.02
C THR A 174 -6.75 8.11 -8.81
N LYS A 175 -7.43 8.48 -7.71
CA LYS A 175 -7.57 9.90 -7.32
C LYS A 175 -6.23 10.62 -7.16
N MET A 176 -5.17 9.92 -6.81
CA MET A 176 -3.82 10.50 -6.69
C MET A 176 -3.35 11.09 -8.03
N ASN A 177 -3.80 10.51 -9.15
CA ASN A 177 -3.40 10.88 -10.51
C ASN A 177 -4.51 11.64 -11.28
N GLU A 178 -5.63 11.99 -10.63
CA GLU A 178 -6.76 12.71 -11.28
C GLU A 178 -6.36 14.12 -11.75
N THR A 179 -5.45 14.78 -11.07
CA THR A 179 -5.02 16.16 -11.37
C THR A 179 -3.99 16.25 -12.49
N LEU A 180 -3.44 15.13 -12.95
CA LEU A 180 -2.50 15.08 -14.07
C LEU A 180 -3.19 15.51 -15.36
N SER A 181 -2.53 16.38 -16.14
CA SER A 181 -3.06 16.81 -17.44
C SER A 181 -3.14 15.65 -18.42
N GLU A 182 -4.10 15.72 -19.35
CA GLU A 182 -4.24 14.69 -20.40
C GLU A 182 -3.00 14.59 -21.29
N GLU A 183 -2.30 15.71 -21.48
CA GLU A 183 -1.05 15.75 -22.22
C GLU A 183 0.06 14.97 -21.50
N PHE A 184 0.19 15.17 -20.17
CA PHE A 184 1.12 14.41 -19.35
C PHE A 184 0.79 12.92 -19.36
N LYS A 185 -0.49 12.56 -19.17
CA LYS A 185 -0.92 11.15 -19.19
C LYS A 185 -0.55 10.45 -20.48
N LYS A 186 -0.81 11.10 -21.64
CA LYS A 186 -0.43 10.55 -22.96
C LYS A 186 1.08 10.34 -23.08
N ALA A 187 1.88 11.30 -22.62
CA ALA A 187 3.33 11.19 -22.66
C ALA A 187 3.85 10.02 -21.79
N GLU A 188 3.24 9.81 -20.62
CA GLU A 188 3.58 8.67 -19.76
C GLU A 188 3.08 7.33 -20.34
N GLU A 189 1.90 7.30 -20.95
CA GLU A 189 1.38 6.10 -21.62
C GLU A 189 2.30 5.65 -22.77
N GLU A 190 2.95 6.57 -23.48
CA GLU A 190 3.93 6.24 -24.52
C GLU A 190 5.18 5.52 -23.99
N LYS A 191 5.52 5.69 -22.71
CA LYS A 191 6.63 4.99 -22.06
C LYS A 191 6.25 3.60 -21.59
N ILE A 192 4.93 3.31 -21.45
CA ILE A 192 4.41 2.01 -21.01
C ILE A 192 4.24 1.10 -22.22
N LEU A 193 4.75 -0.14 -22.17
CA LEU A 193 4.59 -1.09 -23.28
C LEU A 193 3.13 -1.41 -23.58
N LEU A 194 2.27 -1.49 -22.55
CA LEU A 194 0.83 -1.71 -22.69
C LEU A 194 0.04 -0.45 -23.07
N ARG A 195 0.70 0.72 -23.23
CA ARG A 195 0.13 1.98 -23.74
C ARG A 195 -1.07 2.51 -22.97
N ARG A 196 -1.15 2.25 -21.70
CA ARG A 196 -2.18 2.76 -20.81
C ARG A 196 -1.76 2.69 -19.34
N PHE A 197 -2.39 3.48 -18.52
CA PHE A 197 -2.33 3.30 -17.06
C PHE A 197 -3.08 2.02 -16.65
N ALA A 198 -2.66 1.41 -15.56
CA ALA A 198 -3.37 0.28 -14.96
C ALA A 198 -4.67 0.74 -14.29
N ASN A 199 -5.67 -0.15 -14.24
CA ASN A 199 -6.79 0.01 -13.34
C ASN A 199 -6.42 -0.51 -11.95
N PRO A 200 -6.96 0.06 -10.86
CA PRO A 200 -6.68 -0.40 -9.48
C PRO A 200 -6.89 -1.90 -9.27
N GLU A 201 -7.87 -2.48 -9.97
CA GLU A 201 -8.21 -3.92 -9.92
C GLU A 201 -7.08 -4.81 -10.43
N GLU A 202 -6.26 -4.32 -11.37
CA GLU A 202 -5.12 -5.09 -11.89
C GLU A 202 -4.03 -5.24 -10.84
N ILE A 203 -3.83 -4.21 -10.00
CA ILE A 203 -2.93 -4.29 -8.85
C ILE A 203 -3.54 -5.18 -7.76
N ALA A 204 -4.84 -5.02 -7.49
CA ALA A 204 -5.57 -5.83 -6.51
C ALA A 204 -5.53 -7.33 -6.86
N ASN A 205 -5.52 -7.71 -8.14
CA ASN A 205 -5.38 -9.09 -8.57
C ASN A 205 -4.03 -9.72 -8.15
N VAL A 206 -2.95 -8.94 -8.24
CA VAL A 206 -1.61 -9.41 -7.81
C VAL A 206 -1.53 -9.50 -6.28
N ILE A 207 -2.14 -8.55 -5.57
CA ILE A 207 -2.23 -8.60 -4.10
C ILE A 207 -3.04 -9.82 -3.65
N ASP A 208 -4.19 -10.10 -4.27
CA ASP A 208 -5.01 -11.28 -3.98
C ASP A 208 -4.24 -12.60 -4.22
N PHE A 209 -3.48 -12.68 -5.33
CA PHE A 209 -2.59 -13.81 -5.57
C PHE A 209 -1.60 -14.00 -4.41
N LEU A 210 -0.94 -12.94 -3.94
CA LEU A 210 0.00 -13.01 -2.81
C LEU A 210 -0.70 -13.46 -1.53
N CYS A 211 -1.94 -13.03 -1.26
CA CYS A 211 -2.72 -13.43 -0.10
C CYS A 211 -3.12 -14.92 -0.12
N SER A 212 -3.14 -15.52 -1.31
CA SER A 212 -3.63 -16.89 -1.52
C SER A 212 -2.57 -17.95 -1.24
N ASP A 213 -3.02 -19.20 -1.10
CA ASP A 213 -2.12 -20.35 -0.94
C ASP A 213 -1.31 -20.65 -2.22
N ASN A 214 -1.72 -20.10 -3.39
CA ASN A 214 -0.97 -20.20 -4.63
C ASN A 214 0.39 -19.48 -4.56
N ALA A 215 0.55 -18.53 -3.63
CA ALA A 215 1.79 -17.82 -3.38
C ALA A 215 2.60 -18.43 -2.21
N SER A 216 2.31 -19.65 -1.76
CA SER A 216 2.92 -20.27 -0.57
C SER A 216 4.46 -20.37 -0.62
N TYR A 217 5.06 -20.38 -1.81
CA TYR A 217 6.52 -20.38 -1.99
C TYR A 217 7.10 -19.05 -2.46
N VAL A 218 6.26 -17.97 -2.44
CA VAL A 218 6.68 -16.60 -2.78
C VAL A 218 7.02 -15.84 -1.49
N ASN A 219 8.29 -15.51 -1.31
CA ASN A 219 8.77 -14.74 -0.16
C ASN A 219 9.92 -13.81 -0.57
N LYS A 220 10.03 -12.65 0.04
CA LYS A 220 11.07 -11.64 -0.23
C LYS A 220 11.07 -11.17 -1.71
N THR A 221 9.90 -11.15 -2.33
CA THR A 221 9.75 -10.80 -3.75
C THR A 221 9.12 -9.42 -3.90
N LEU A 222 9.65 -8.63 -4.81
CA LEU A 222 9.07 -7.39 -5.31
C LEU A 222 8.49 -7.65 -6.70
N ILE A 223 7.16 -7.60 -6.82
CA ILE A 223 6.48 -7.80 -8.09
C ILE A 223 6.16 -6.44 -8.73
N ARG A 224 6.77 -6.15 -9.87
CA ARG A 224 6.41 -4.97 -10.67
C ARG A 224 5.06 -5.22 -11.36
N VAL A 225 4.17 -4.24 -11.29
CA VAL A 225 2.84 -4.27 -11.94
C VAL A 225 2.67 -2.93 -12.66
N ASP A 226 3.37 -2.75 -13.75
CA ASP A 226 3.61 -1.45 -14.39
C ASP A 226 3.37 -1.44 -15.91
N GLY A 227 2.88 -2.53 -16.48
CA GLY A 227 2.64 -2.63 -17.92
C GLY A 227 3.91 -2.57 -18.77
N GLY A 228 5.09 -2.76 -18.18
CA GLY A 228 6.39 -2.62 -18.84
C GLY A 228 6.81 -1.16 -18.98
N LEU A 229 6.65 -0.36 -17.95
CA LEU A 229 7.13 1.02 -17.87
C LEU A 229 8.66 1.02 -17.99
N LYS A 230 9.18 1.91 -18.87
CA LYS A 230 10.62 2.05 -19.20
C LYS A 230 11.24 3.24 -18.50
#